data_0278e26a7999e0d878c258d5dd1f6d9e
#
_entry.id   0278e26a7999e0d878c258d5dd1f6d9e
#
_cell.length_a   1.000
_cell.length_b   1.000
_cell.length_c   1.000
_cell.angle_alpha   90.00
_cell.angle_beta   90.00
_cell.angle_gamma   90.00
#
_symmetry.space_group_name_H-M   'P 1'
#
loop_
_entity.id
_entity.type
_entity.pdbx_description
1 polymer ?
#
loop_
_entity_poly.entity_id
_entity_poly.type
_entity_poly.pdbx_seq_one_letter_code
_entity_poly.pdbx_strand_id
1 'polypeptide(L)'
;YYKAGVNSFGNVFVFSMFLRFSPCCKCGGGCKGVYIIQYIMDLHSGLPYWVVKNSLLDYFHPLEDDFSTDIVVVGSGITGALMVHELCSAGLRCCMVDKRSIATGSSIASTALLQYEIDVPLCEMAEIIGEDNAVSAYRASLASIADIEKVLKETGVDADFEKRPSLFYASIPKDIELIEKEYVIRKKHNLPVRLLGKEEIKKLYNIEVPGNALLNRVSAQMDAYKAATGLLLYHMKKDGLEIFTHTGVTECVEMPEGYIIETDRGHKIECKYVIIAAGFEAGKFLSREIMDLTSTYALVSHPVDSKDLWPEQCLIWETAEPYLYIRTTRGNRIIVGGEDEKFSDPERRDALLRKKTLVLEKKFRRLFPSIPFKTEMAWCGTFSTTKDGLPFIGNCPDKDRMFFDLGYGGNGITFSMIGAQIICKKLQGIDDERGRIFGYERIEKYW
;
A
#
# COMPACT_ATOMS: atom_id res chain seq x y z
N TYR A 1 34.78 -12.20 -9.83
CA TYR A 1 35.63 -11.44 -8.90
C TYR A 1 34.73 -10.87 -7.82
N TYR A 2 34.92 -11.33 -6.60
CA TYR A 2 34.23 -10.79 -5.42
C TYR A 2 35.03 -9.58 -4.92
N LYS A 3 34.37 -8.45 -4.71
CA LYS A 3 34.86 -7.40 -3.83
C LYS A 3 33.99 -7.40 -2.57
N ALA A 4 34.55 -7.88 -1.47
CA ALA A 4 33.96 -7.69 -0.16
C ALA A 4 34.50 -6.36 0.39
N GLY A 5 33.63 -5.44 0.71
CA GLY A 5 33.94 -4.23 1.46
C GLY A 5 33.56 -4.43 2.92
N VAL A 6 34.50 -4.25 3.84
CA VAL A 6 34.21 -4.25 5.28
C VAL A 6 34.20 -2.79 5.73
N ASN A 7 33.12 -2.36 6.41
CA ASN A 7 33.12 -1.06 7.05
C ASN A 7 33.60 -1.16 8.51
N SER A 8 33.88 -0.03 9.13
CA SER A 8 34.44 0.11 10.47
C SER A 8 33.62 -0.50 11.62
N PHE A 9 32.55 -1.24 11.35
CA PHE A 9 31.67 -1.89 12.34
C PHE A 9 31.51 -3.40 12.15
N GLY A 10 32.31 -4.04 11.30
CA GLY A 10 32.37 -5.50 11.22
C GLY A 10 31.17 -6.21 10.58
N ASN A 11 30.27 -5.50 9.94
CA ASN A 11 29.17 -6.11 9.20
C ASN A 11 29.58 -6.44 7.77
N VAL A 12 29.42 -7.70 7.39
CA VAL A 12 29.66 -8.19 6.03
C VAL A 12 28.38 -8.05 5.24
N PHE A 13 28.36 -7.14 4.26
CA PHE A 13 27.29 -7.08 3.28
C PHE A 13 27.55 -8.10 2.17
N VAL A 14 26.69 -9.10 2.06
CA VAL A 14 26.69 -10.02 0.92
C VAL A 14 25.77 -9.44 -0.15
N PHE A 15 26.35 -8.84 -1.19
CA PHE A 15 25.60 -8.52 -2.40
C PHE A 15 25.29 -9.82 -3.14
N SER A 16 24.05 -10.24 -3.12
CA SER A 16 23.56 -11.36 -3.91
C SER A 16 23.27 -10.89 -5.34
N MET A 17 24.31 -10.86 -6.16
CA MET A 17 24.17 -10.62 -7.61
C MET A 17 23.87 -11.97 -8.27
N PHE A 18 22.61 -12.30 -8.48
CA PHE A 18 22.23 -13.49 -9.24
C PHE A 18 22.41 -13.25 -10.74
N LEU A 19 23.59 -13.64 -11.26
CA LEU A 19 23.78 -13.82 -12.70
C LEU A 19 23.18 -15.17 -13.09
N ARG A 20 22.00 -15.16 -13.71
CA ARG A 20 21.47 -16.36 -14.39
C ARG A 20 22.01 -16.38 -15.81
N PHE A 21 22.77 -17.44 -16.13
CA PHE A 21 23.15 -17.78 -17.48
C PHE A 21 22.06 -18.67 -18.08
N SER A 22 21.31 -18.19 -19.07
CA SER A 22 20.54 -19.05 -19.94
C SER A 22 21.43 -19.48 -21.10
N PRO A 23 21.67 -20.78 -21.33
CA PRO A 23 22.42 -21.21 -22.48
C PRO A 23 21.55 -21.10 -23.74
N CYS A 24 21.91 -20.20 -24.63
CA CYS A 24 21.33 -20.15 -25.96
C CYS A 24 21.88 -21.30 -26.78
N CYS A 25 21.00 -22.16 -27.32
CA CYS A 25 21.32 -23.23 -28.21
C CYS A 25 21.89 -22.73 -29.54
N LYS A 26 23.02 -23.36 -29.93
CA LYS A 26 23.58 -23.59 -31.25
C LYS A 26 23.19 -22.67 -32.41
N CYS A 27 23.98 -21.62 -32.62
CA CYS A 27 24.26 -21.10 -33.96
C CYS A 27 25.67 -20.51 -33.95
N GLY A 28 26.54 -21.02 -34.83
CA GLY A 28 27.92 -20.55 -35.00
C GLY A 28 27.92 -19.17 -35.68
N GLY A 29 28.23 -18.16 -34.96
CA GLY A 29 28.40 -16.78 -35.40
C GLY A 29 28.32 -15.88 -34.18
N GLY A 30 29.34 -15.02 -33.95
CA GLY A 30 29.53 -14.23 -32.75
C GLY A 30 28.31 -13.41 -32.33
N CYS A 31 27.46 -13.98 -31.53
CA CYS A 31 26.37 -13.26 -30.87
C CYS A 31 26.93 -12.42 -29.72
N LYS A 32 26.85 -11.10 -29.86
CA LYS A 32 26.94 -10.20 -28.73
C LYS A 32 25.73 -10.49 -27.84
N GLY A 33 25.94 -11.19 -26.73
CA GLY A 33 24.88 -11.46 -25.77
C GLY A 33 24.24 -10.15 -25.30
N VAL A 34 22.97 -9.97 -25.61
CA VAL A 34 22.17 -8.92 -25.00
C VAL A 34 21.89 -9.36 -23.56
N TYR A 35 22.57 -8.74 -22.61
CA TYR A 35 22.29 -8.96 -21.19
C TYR A 35 21.02 -8.20 -20.84
N ILE A 36 19.91 -8.90 -20.71
CA ILE A 36 18.71 -8.31 -20.09
C ILE A 36 18.96 -8.34 -18.59
N ILE A 37 19.39 -7.21 -18.03
CA ILE A 37 19.40 -7.02 -16.59
C ILE A 37 17.95 -6.79 -16.20
N GLN A 38 17.30 -7.82 -15.67
CA GLN A 38 15.96 -7.70 -15.12
C GLN A 38 16.09 -6.94 -13.79
N TYR A 39 15.84 -5.66 -13.80
CA TYR A 39 15.79 -4.83 -12.59
C TYR A 39 14.62 -5.28 -11.74
N ILE A 40 14.90 -5.97 -10.64
CA ILE A 40 13.91 -6.16 -9.58
C ILE A 40 13.86 -4.85 -8.80
N MET A 41 12.71 -4.18 -8.82
CA MET A 41 12.52 -2.96 -8.04
C MET A 41 12.66 -3.28 -6.55
N ASP A 42 13.58 -2.60 -5.87
CA ASP A 42 13.73 -2.69 -4.42
C ASP A 42 12.71 -1.75 -3.77
N LEU A 43 11.64 -2.35 -3.20
CA LEU A 43 10.49 -1.61 -2.67
C LEU A 43 10.69 -1.12 -1.23
N HIS A 44 11.58 -1.73 -0.47
CA HIS A 44 11.82 -1.37 0.94
C HIS A 44 13.18 -1.88 1.41
N SER A 45 13.67 -1.28 2.48
CA SER A 45 14.90 -1.69 3.16
C SER A 45 14.82 -1.42 4.66
N GLY A 46 15.77 -1.93 5.41
CA GLY A 46 15.78 -1.92 6.87
C GLY A 46 15.06 -3.14 7.46
N LEU A 47 14.47 -2.97 8.64
CA LEU A 47 13.72 -4.02 9.35
C LEU A 47 12.23 -3.62 9.46
N PRO A 48 11.40 -3.96 8.48
CA PRO A 48 9.95 -3.74 8.58
C PRO A 48 9.38 -4.49 9.79
N TYR A 49 8.63 -3.76 10.61
CA TYR A 49 8.16 -4.27 11.90
C TYR A 49 7.33 -5.55 11.80
N TRP A 50 6.46 -5.64 10.78
CA TRP A 50 5.53 -6.76 10.66
C TRP A 50 6.20 -8.10 10.40
N VAL A 51 7.30 -8.12 9.65
CA VAL A 51 8.09 -9.33 9.40
C VAL A 51 8.75 -9.84 10.67
N VAL A 52 9.33 -8.92 11.43
CA VAL A 52 9.98 -9.27 12.71
C VAL A 52 8.96 -9.80 13.72
N LYS A 53 7.78 -9.18 13.75
CA LYS A 53 6.69 -9.56 14.66
C LYS A 53 6.05 -10.91 14.32
N ASN A 54 5.82 -11.19 13.03
CA ASN A 54 4.95 -12.30 12.59
C ASN A 54 5.71 -13.47 11.96
N SER A 55 7.00 -13.32 11.69
CA SER A 55 7.81 -14.22 10.85
C SER A 55 7.35 -14.26 9.39
N LEU A 56 8.20 -14.74 8.50
CA LEU A 56 7.81 -14.98 7.10
C LEU A 56 7.13 -16.33 6.97
N LEU A 57 6.08 -16.39 6.15
CA LEU A 57 5.42 -17.64 5.78
C LEU A 57 6.06 -18.14 4.47
N ASP A 58 6.51 -19.38 4.48
CA ASP A 58 7.14 -20.05 3.33
C ASP A 58 6.47 -21.42 3.08
N TYR A 59 5.16 -21.39 2.80
CA TYR A 59 4.37 -22.60 2.53
C TYR A 59 3.96 -22.75 1.07
N PHE A 60 4.44 -21.87 0.20
CA PHE A 60 3.93 -21.76 -1.16
C PHE A 60 5.01 -22.19 -2.14
N HIS A 61 4.59 -22.96 -3.14
CA HIS A 61 5.49 -23.48 -4.18
C HIS A 61 5.52 -22.56 -5.40
N PRO A 62 6.63 -22.55 -6.16
CA PRO A 62 6.65 -21.92 -7.46
C PRO A 62 5.79 -22.70 -8.45
N LEU A 63 5.45 -22.09 -9.58
CA LEU A 63 4.82 -22.79 -10.69
C LEU A 63 5.83 -23.79 -11.30
N GLU A 64 5.48 -25.06 -11.31
CA GLU A 64 6.36 -26.16 -11.76
C GLU A 64 5.85 -26.81 -13.07
N ASP A 65 4.59 -26.59 -13.43
CA ASP A 65 3.96 -27.08 -14.67
C ASP A 65 3.07 -25.97 -15.26
N ASP A 66 2.68 -26.12 -16.52
CA ASP A 66 1.69 -25.25 -17.14
C ASP A 66 0.34 -25.36 -16.42
N PHE A 67 -0.35 -24.23 -16.26
CA PHE A 67 -1.58 -24.15 -15.49
C PHE A 67 -2.70 -23.45 -16.26
N SER A 68 -3.95 -23.68 -15.87
CA SER A 68 -5.10 -22.97 -16.44
C SER A 68 -6.12 -22.56 -15.38
N THR A 69 -6.68 -21.37 -15.52
CA THR A 69 -7.71 -20.82 -14.63
C THR A 69 -8.59 -19.82 -15.37
N ASP A 70 -9.65 -19.31 -14.73
CA ASP A 70 -10.43 -18.24 -15.34
C ASP A 70 -9.77 -16.87 -15.12
N ILE A 71 -9.18 -16.63 -13.95
CA ILE A 71 -8.61 -15.34 -13.56
C ILE A 71 -7.22 -15.54 -12.95
N VAL A 72 -6.22 -14.78 -13.42
CA VAL A 72 -4.91 -14.68 -12.77
C VAL A 72 -4.81 -13.36 -12.02
N VAL A 73 -4.51 -13.42 -10.74
CA VAL A 73 -4.18 -12.23 -9.91
C VAL A 73 -2.65 -12.16 -9.76
N VAL A 74 -2.05 -11.08 -10.26
CA VAL A 74 -0.60 -10.85 -10.23
C VAL A 74 -0.23 -9.96 -9.05
N GLY A 75 0.40 -10.53 -8.03
CA GLY A 75 0.81 -9.85 -6.80
C GLY A 75 0.02 -10.31 -5.58
N SER A 76 0.74 -10.74 -4.54
CA SER A 76 0.19 -11.31 -3.29
C SER A 76 0.24 -10.33 -2.11
N GLY A 77 0.35 -9.04 -2.37
CA GLY A 77 0.21 -7.99 -1.36
C GLY A 77 -1.21 -7.85 -0.86
N ILE A 78 -1.45 -6.86 -0.01
CA ILE A 78 -2.80 -6.59 0.55
C ILE A 78 -3.85 -6.38 -0.55
N THR A 79 -3.48 -5.75 -1.67
CA THR A 79 -4.37 -5.56 -2.82
C THR A 79 -4.80 -6.90 -3.42
N GLY A 80 -3.84 -7.77 -3.74
CA GLY A 80 -4.16 -9.09 -4.29
C GLY A 80 -4.94 -9.96 -3.31
N ALA A 81 -4.66 -9.88 -2.01
CA ALA A 81 -5.37 -10.64 -0.99
C ALA A 81 -6.83 -10.21 -0.85
N LEU A 82 -7.13 -8.91 -0.86
CA LEU A 82 -8.50 -8.38 -0.88
C LEU A 82 -9.21 -8.71 -2.20
N MET A 83 -8.50 -8.63 -3.32
CA MET A 83 -9.03 -9.01 -4.64
C MET A 83 -9.45 -10.48 -4.66
N VAL A 84 -8.57 -11.39 -4.23
CA VAL A 84 -8.89 -12.83 -4.15
C VAL A 84 -10.06 -13.08 -3.21
N HIS A 85 -10.14 -12.35 -2.08
CA HIS A 85 -11.27 -12.47 -1.17
C HIS A 85 -12.60 -12.18 -1.88
N GLU A 86 -12.70 -11.07 -2.61
CA GLU A 86 -13.93 -10.71 -3.34
C GLU A 86 -14.24 -11.73 -4.45
N LEU A 87 -13.22 -12.15 -5.23
CA LEU A 87 -13.39 -13.14 -6.30
C LEU A 87 -13.88 -14.49 -5.78
N CYS A 88 -13.20 -15.06 -4.79
CA CYS A 88 -13.57 -16.35 -4.20
C CYS A 88 -14.95 -16.28 -3.52
N SER A 89 -15.26 -15.17 -2.82
CA SER A 89 -16.56 -14.96 -2.20
C SER A 89 -17.70 -14.87 -3.22
N ALA A 90 -17.40 -14.39 -4.45
CA ALA A 90 -18.34 -14.38 -5.57
C ALA A 90 -18.38 -15.71 -6.35
N GLY A 91 -17.62 -16.73 -5.94
CA GLY A 91 -17.55 -18.03 -6.62
C GLY A 91 -16.77 -18.00 -7.96
N LEU A 92 -15.94 -16.98 -8.16
CA LEU A 92 -15.10 -16.85 -9.35
C LEU A 92 -13.78 -17.61 -9.16
N ARG A 93 -13.44 -18.47 -10.11
CA ARG A 93 -12.22 -19.28 -10.05
C ARG A 93 -11.00 -18.44 -10.42
N CYS A 94 -10.04 -18.36 -9.50
CA CYS A 94 -8.80 -17.63 -9.73
C CYS A 94 -7.58 -18.38 -9.19
N CYS A 95 -6.39 -18.00 -9.67
CA CYS A 95 -5.12 -18.30 -9.03
C CYS A 95 -4.33 -17.00 -8.80
N MET A 96 -3.29 -17.11 -7.99
CA MET A 96 -2.41 -15.99 -7.69
C MET A 96 -0.97 -16.30 -8.01
N VAL A 97 -0.25 -15.33 -8.56
CA VAL A 97 1.19 -15.43 -8.82
C VAL A 97 1.94 -14.27 -8.20
N ASP A 98 3.08 -14.55 -7.59
CA ASP A 98 4.00 -13.52 -7.09
C ASP A 98 5.46 -13.91 -7.32
N LYS A 99 6.29 -12.97 -7.70
CA LYS A 99 7.73 -13.20 -7.89
C LYS A 99 8.50 -13.32 -6.58
N ARG A 100 7.89 -12.95 -5.45
CA ARG A 100 8.42 -13.04 -4.08
C ARG A 100 7.61 -14.02 -3.24
N SER A 101 7.98 -14.18 -1.99
CA SER A 101 7.09 -14.75 -0.97
C SER A 101 5.88 -13.85 -0.76
N ILE A 102 4.75 -14.42 -0.29
CA ILE A 102 3.50 -13.68 -0.12
C ILE A 102 3.66 -12.45 0.77
N ALA A 103 2.96 -11.37 0.39
CA ALA A 103 2.87 -10.11 1.11
C ALA A 103 4.22 -9.42 1.40
N THR A 104 5.34 -9.87 0.80
CA THR A 104 6.68 -9.31 1.04
C THR A 104 7.06 -8.14 0.13
N GLY A 105 6.13 -7.57 -0.59
CA GLY A 105 6.27 -6.29 -1.28
C GLY A 105 6.07 -5.11 -0.32
N SER A 106 5.34 -4.09 -0.75
CA SER A 106 5.07 -2.90 0.07
C SER A 106 4.19 -3.15 1.30
N SER A 107 3.42 -4.26 1.33
CA SER A 107 2.52 -4.58 2.44
C SER A 107 3.25 -4.74 3.78
N ILE A 108 4.45 -5.33 3.79
CA ILE A 108 5.25 -5.47 5.03
C ILE A 108 5.86 -4.15 5.50
N ALA A 109 6.02 -3.17 4.62
CA ALA A 109 6.55 -1.85 4.95
C ALA A 109 5.44 -0.84 5.29
N SER A 110 4.18 -1.18 5.04
CA SER A 110 3.03 -0.31 5.32
C SER A 110 2.88 -0.05 6.81
N THR A 111 2.60 1.17 7.19
CA THR A 111 2.24 1.54 8.57
C THR A 111 0.78 1.27 8.89
N ALA A 112 -0.04 1.02 7.88
CA ALA A 112 -1.42 0.54 7.94
C ALA A 112 -2.34 1.37 8.85
N LEU A 113 -2.32 2.69 8.66
CA LEU A 113 -3.37 3.58 9.11
C LEU A 113 -4.53 3.46 8.11
N LEU A 114 -5.73 3.22 8.59
CA LEU A 114 -6.94 3.16 7.78
C LEU A 114 -7.76 4.43 8.04
N GLN A 115 -7.65 5.38 7.15
CA GLN A 115 -8.30 6.68 7.23
C GLN A 115 -9.21 6.87 6.03
N TYR A 116 -10.35 7.53 6.23
CA TYR A 116 -11.22 7.89 5.10
C TYR A 116 -10.75 9.18 4.43
N GLU A 117 -9.96 9.95 5.13
CA GLU A 117 -9.24 11.09 4.58
C GLU A 117 -8.24 10.61 3.54
N ILE A 118 -8.27 11.21 2.37
CA ILE A 118 -7.35 10.96 1.28
C ILE A 118 -6.19 11.96 1.38
N ASP A 119 -5.01 11.60 0.87
CA ASP A 119 -3.81 12.46 0.93
C ASP A 119 -4.06 13.87 0.37
N VAL A 120 -4.89 13.98 -0.68
CA VAL A 120 -5.39 15.27 -1.18
C VAL A 120 -6.65 15.64 -0.40
N PRO A 121 -6.66 16.76 0.36
CA PRO A 121 -7.82 17.22 1.10
C PRO A 121 -9.07 17.37 0.22
N LEU A 122 -10.25 17.09 0.78
CA LEU A 122 -11.50 17.12 0.01
C LEU A 122 -11.75 18.47 -0.66
N CYS A 123 -11.42 19.57 0.01
CA CYS A 123 -11.59 20.91 -0.56
C CYS A 123 -10.69 21.15 -1.77
N GLU A 124 -9.47 20.62 -1.77
CA GLU A 124 -8.54 20.72 -2.90
C GLU A 124 -8.91 19.71 -4.02
N MET A 125 -9.27 18.49 -3.65
CA MET A 125 -9.75 17.48 -4.61
C MET A 125 -10.99 17.96 -5.37
N ALA A 126 -11.89 18.67 -4.69
CA ALA A 126 -13.08 19.24 -5.31
C ALA A 126 -12.76 20.27 -6.42
N GLU A 127 -11.63 20.97 -6.29
CA GLU A 127 -11.15 21.89 -7.34
C GLU A 127 -10.57 21.13 -8.55
N ILE A 128 -10.00 19.93 -8.34
CA ILE A 128 -9.36 19.12 -9.39
C ILE A 128 -10.40 18.32 -10.20
N ILE A 129 -11.27 17.56 -9.52
CA ILE A 129 -12.19 16.60 -10.16
C ILE A 129 -13.67 16.94 -10.03
N GLY A 130 -13.99 18.07 -9.41
CA GLY A 130 -15.36 18.49 -9.09
C GLY A 130 -15.86 17.95 -7.76
N GLU A 131 -16.70 18.72 -7.08
CA GLU A 131 -17.15 18.47 -5.70
C GLU A 131 -17.85 17.11 -5.56
N ASP A 132 -18.76 16.77 -6.46
CA ASP A 132 -19.53 15.51 -6.39
C ASP A 132 -18.63 14.26 -6.50
N ASN A 133 -17.66 14.28 -7.41
CA ASN A 133 -16.69 13.18 -7.56
C ASN A 133 -15.79 13.06 -6.33
N ALA A 134 -15.28 14.19 -5.82
CA ALA A 134 -14.43 14.22 -4.64
C ALA A 134 -15.18 13.69 -3.39
N VAL A 135 -16.41 14.11 -3.19
CA VAL A 135 -17.27 13.62 -2.09
C VAL A 135 -17.56 12.13 -2.24
N SER A 136 -17.80 11.65 -3.46
CA SER A 136 -18.03 10.22 -3.72
C SER A 136 -16.78 9.39 -3.46
N ALA A 137 -15.59 9.87 -3.79
CA ALA A 137 -14.31 9.22 -3.46
C ALA A 137 -14.10 9.12 -1.94
N TYR A 138 -14.35 10.19 -1.19
CA TYR A 138 -14.28 10.21 0.27
C TYR A 138 -15.30 9.27 0.93
N ARG A 139 -16.52 9.19 0.40
CA ARG A 139 -17.55 8.24 0.87
C ARG A 139 -17.16 6.79 0.59
N ALA A 140 -16.58 6.51 -0.57
CA ALA A 140 -16.07 5.18 -0.88
C ALA A 140 -14.93 4.79 0.07
N SER A 141 -13.99 5.70 0.35
CA SER A 141 -12.92 5.49 1.33
C SER A 141 -13.48 5.25 2.75
N LEU A 142 -14.51 6.00 3.16
CA LEU A 142 -15.19 5.80 4.45
C LEU A 142 -15.85 4.40 4.54
N ALA A 143 -16.55 3.99 3.50
CA ALA A 143 -17.22 2.69 3.46
C ALA A 143 -16.21 1.53 3.51
N SER A 144 -15.09 1.65 2.80
CA SER A 144 -14.08 0.58 2.71
C SER A 144 -13.47 0.18 4.06
N ILE A 145 -13.41 1.08 5.04
CA ILE A 145 -12.93 0.76 6.41
C ILE A 145 -13.88 -0.23 7.09
N ALA A 146 -15.19 -0.01 6.95
CA ALA A 146 -16.20 -0.93 7.49
C ALA A 146 -16.23 -2.26 6.73
N ASP A 147 -16.01 -2.22 5.41
CA ASP A 147 -15.93 -3.41 4.57
C ASP A 147 -14.71 -4.28 4.95
N ILE A 148 -13.55 -3.67 5.17
CA ILE A 148 -12.35 -4.38 5.67
C ILE A 148 -12.63 -5.03 7.02
N GLU A 149 -13.24 -4.30 7.97
CA GLU A 149 -13.63 -4.87 9.27
C GLU A 149 -14.54 -6.09 9.10
N LYS A 150 -15.51 -6.00 8.19
CA LYS A 150 -16.45 -7.08 7.87
C LYS A 150 -15.71 -8.30 7.31
N VAL A 151 -14.85 -8.10 6.31
CA VAL A 151 -14.02 -9.16 5.70
C VAL A 151 -13.21 -9.91 6.76
N LEU A 152 -12.51 -9.18 7.62
CA LEU A 152 -11.67 -9.77 8.67
C LEU A 152 -12.53 -10.57 9.69
N LYS A 153 -13.72 -10.08 10.05
CA LYS A 153 -14.66 -10.78 10.94
C LYS A 153 -15.24 -12.04 10.31
N GLU A 154 -15.67 -11.99 9.07
CA GLU A 154 -16.27 -13.12 8.35
C GLU A 154 -15.28 -14.25 8.08
N THR A 155 -14.01 -13.90 7.84
CA THR A 155 -12.93 -14.87 7.62
C THR A 155 -12.29 -15.37 8.92
N GLY A 156 -12.51 -14.67 10.03
CA GLY A 156 -11.87 -14.96 11.31
C GLY A 156 -10.37 -14.61 11.34
N VAL A 157 -9.90 -13.77 10.41
CA VAL A 157 -8.49 -13.35 10.34
C VAL A 157 -8.20 -12.29 11.40
N ASP A 158 -7.37 -12.65 12.39
CA ASP A 158 -6.87 -11.68 13.38
C ASP A 158 -5.72 -10.87 12.83
N ALA A 159 -6.04 -9.75 12.20
CA ALA A 159 -5.08 -8.79 11.66
C ALA A 159 -4.77 -7.63 12.61
N ASP A 160 -4.95 -7.79 13.91
CA ASP A 160 -4.85 -6.70 14.91
C ASP A 160 -5.68 -5.45 14.52
N PHE A 161 -6.83 -5.67 13.86
CA PHE A 161 -7.71 -4.56 13.47
C PHE A 161 -8.30 -3.88 14.70
N GLU A 162 -8.14 -2.57 14.79
CA GLU A 162 -8.66 -1.76 15.90
C GLU A 162 -9.20 -0.43 15.37
N LYS A 163 -10.46 -0.12 15.74
CA LYS A 163 -11.01 1.22 15.49
C LYS A 163 -10.25 2.26 16.31
N ARG A 164 -9.89 3.36 15.68
CA ARG A 164 -9.18 4.49 16.29
C ARG A 164 -9.76 5.81 15.80
N PRO A 165 -9.85 6.83 16.64
CA PRO A 165 -10.04 8.18 16.15
C PRO A 165 -8.84 8.60 15.29
N SER A 166 -9.02 9.58 14.42
CA SER A 166 -7.95 10.21 13.65
C SER A 166 -7.98 11.72 13.87
N LEU A 167 -6.82 12.29 14.17
CA LEU A 167 -6.60 13.71 14.40
C LEU A 167 -5.68 14.27 13.30
N PHE A 168 -6.22 15.13 12.47
CA PHE A 168 -5.49 15.89 11.44
C PHE A 168 -5.31 17.33 11.88
N TYR A 169 -4.09 17.76 12.15
CA TYR A 169 -3.82 19.08 12.72
C TYR A 169 -3.01 20.01 11.81
N ALA A 170 -3.23 21.31 11.95
CA ALA A 170 -2.45 22.34 11.28
C ALA A 170 -1.03 22.38 11.85
N SER A 171 -0.01 22.14 11.01
CA SER A 171 1.40 22.11 11.40
C SER A 171 1.99 23.50 11.66
N ILE A 172 1.46 24.50 10.96
CA ILE A 172 1.84 25.92 11.08
C ILE A 172 0.58 26.79 11.06
N PRO A 173 0.63 28.03 11.54
CA PRO A 173 -0.54 28.92 11.57
C PRO A 173 -1.19 29.15 10.19
N LYS A 174 -0.42 29.12 9.12
CA LYS A 174 -0.93 29.29 7.75
C LYS A 174 -1.90 28.16 7.33
N ASP A 175 -1.73 26.98 7.89
CA ASP A 175 -2.53 25.80 7.50
C ASP A 175 -3.90 25.77 8.20
N ILE A 176 -4.17 26.71 9.12
CA ILE A 176 -5.47 26.81 9.80
C ILE A 176 -6.59 27.02 8.78
N GLU A 177 -6.35 27.83 7.76
CA GLU A 177 -7.33 28.08 6.70
C GLU A 177 -7.70 26.79 5.93
N LEU A 178 -6.72 25.93 5.66
CA LEU A 178 -6.95 24.62 5.04
C LEU A 178 -7.84 23.74 5.93
N ILE A 179 -7.51 23.64 7.22
CA ILE A 179 -8.30 22.86 8.17
C ILE A 179 -9.76 23.35 8.25
N GLU A 180 -9.96 24.67 8.22
CA GLU A 180 -11.31 25.26 8.27
C GLU A 180 -12.10 25.00 6.97
N LYS A 181 -11.49 25.18 5.79
CA LYS A 181 -12.10 24.84 4.51
C LYS A 181 -12.49 23.36 4.45
N GLU A 182 -11.59 22.49 4.87
CA GLU A 182 -11.80 21.05 4.90
C GLU A 182 -12.94 20.67 5.87
N TYR A 183 -13.02 21.33 7.03
CA TYR A 183 -14.15 21.15 7.95
C TYR A 183 -15.48 21.53 7.29
N VAL A 184 -15.54 22.70 6.63
CA VAL A 184 -16.77 23.22 6.05
C VAL A 184 -17.31 22.26 4.96
N ILE A 185 -16.46 21.81 4.05
CA ILE A 185 -16.88 20.91 2.97
C ILE A 185 -17.27 19.53 3.51
N ARG A 186 -16.52 18.94 4.44
CA ARG A 186 -16.88 17.65 5.05
C ARG A 186 -18.20 17.75 5.81
N LYS A 187 -18.43 18.83 6.54
CA LYS A 187 -19.66 19.08 7.27
C LYS A 187 -20.86 19.26 6.33
N LYS A 188 -20.69 20.03 5.24
CA LYS A 188 -21.71 20.21 4.18
C LYS A 188 -22.21 18.88 3.66
N HIS A 189 -21.34 17.90 3.49
CA HIS A 189 -21.65 16.58 2.93
C HIS A 189 -21.91 15.49 3.98
N ASN A 190 -22.07 15.86 5.25
CA ASN A 190 -22.33 14.94 6.36
C ASN A 190 -21.25 13.86 6.54
N LEU A 191 -20.01 14.14 6.18
CA LEU A 191 -18.87 13.28 6.52
C LEU A 191 -18.54 13.41 8.01
N PRO A 192 -18.11 12.31 8.67
CA PRO A 192 -17.83 12.30 10.09
C PRO A 192 -16.62 13.20 10.43
N VAL A 193 -16.87 14.38 10.94
CA VAL A 193 -15.80 15.34 11.28
C VAL A 193 -16.21 16.25 12.41
N ARG A 194 -15.25 16.58 13.29
CA ARG A 194 -15.37 17.60 14.34
C ARG A 194 -14.16 18.51 14.29
N LEU A 195 -14.39 19.81 14.29
CA LEU A 195 -13.33 20.81 14.41
C LEU A 195 -12.97 20.98 15.91
N LEU A 196 -11.69 20.91 16.23
CA LEU A 196 -11.13 21.14 17.56
C LEU A 196 -10.27 22.39 17.53
N GLY A 197 -10.46 23.27 18.51
CA GLY A 197 -9.55 24.37 18.76
C GLY A 197 -8.31 23.94 19.53
N LYS A 198 -7.27 24.75 19.50
CA LYS A 198 -5.96 24.50 20.12
C LYS A 198 -6.05 24.07 21.60
N GLU A 199 -6.85 24.77 22.41
CA GLU A 199 -7.01 24.48 23.84
C GLU A 199 -7.72 23.14 24.08
N GLU A 200 -8.67 22.81 23.23
CA GLU A 200 -9.38 21.54 23.29
C GLU A 200 -8.46 20.36 22.92
N ILE A 201 -7.60 20.52 21.89
CA ILE A 201 -6.59 19.54 21.50
C ILE A 201 -5.63 19.28 22.65
N LYS A 202 -5.12 20.34 23.28
CA LYS A 202 -4.25 20.24 24.46
C LYS A 202 -4.92 19.50 25.62
N LYS A 203 -6.19 19.80 25.87
CA LYS A 203 -6.97 19.14 26.94
C LYS A 203 -7.22 17.67 26.66
N LEU A 204 -7.55 17.31 25.41
CA LEU A 204 -7.92 15.95 25.05
C LEU A 204 -6.72 15.02 24.86
N TYR A 205 -5.65 15.51 24.27
CA TYR A 205 -4.52 14.66 23.83
C TYR A 205 -3.17 15.03 24.44
N ASN A 206 -3.13 16.11 25.24
CA ASN A 206 -1.91 16.63 25.87
C ASN A 206 -0.80 16.97 24.85
N ILE A 207 -1.18 17.44 23.66
CA ILE A 207 -0.27 17.93 22.62
C ILE A 207 -0.47 19.41 22.36
N GLU A 208 0.64 20.08 22.02
CA GLU A 208 0.62 21.48 21.64
C GLU A 208 0.82 21.60 20.12
N VAL A 209 -0.21 22.12 19.46
CA VAL A 209 -0.21 22.35 18.01
C VAL A 209 -0.42 23.83 17.71
N PRO A 210 0.07 24.34 16.56
CA PRO A 210 -0.05 25.75 16.23
C PRO A 210 -1.47 26.24 16.00
N GLY A 211 -2.38 25.37 15.58
CA GLY A 211 -3.72 25.74 15.15
C GLY A 211 -4.80 24.71 15.48
N ASN A 212 -5.84 24.72 14.67
CA ASN A 212 -6.99 23.83 14.78
C ASN A 212 -6.67 22.42 14.24
N ALA A 213 -7.55 21.46 14.56
CA ALA A 213 -7.48 20.09 14.03
C ALA A 213 -8.86 19.57 13.68
N LEU A 214 -8.90 18.59 12.77
CA LEU A 214 -10.07 17.78 12.47
C LEU A 214 -9.97 16.44 13.20
N LEU A 215 -11.03 16.07 13.89
CA LEU A 215 -11.17 14.79 14.57
C LEU A 215 -12.27 13.98 13.89
N ASN A 216 -11.99 12.72 13.54
CA ASN A 216 -13.00 11.72 13.24
C ASN A 216 -12.90 10.52 14.20
N ARG A 217 -13.94 9.65 14.23
CA ARG A 217 -13.98 8.45 15.08
C ARG A 217 -14.30 7.18 14.29
N VAL A 218 -14.04 7.22 13.00
CA VAL A 218 -14.38 6.14 12.04
C VAL A 218 -13.15 5.51 11.40
N SER A 219 -11.98 5.99 11.73
CA SER A 219 -10.70 5.44 11.28
C SER A 219 -10.34 4.15 12.04
N ALA A 220 -9.35 3.43 11.53
CA ALA A 220 -8.85 2.20 12.12
C ALA A 220 -7.35 2.03 11.88
N GLN A 221 -6.79 1.01 12.46
CA GLN A 221 -5.44 0.52 12.21
C GLN A 221 -5.43 -1.00 12.15
N MET A 222 -4.45 -1.58 11.46
CA MET A 222 -4.29 -3.03 11.43
C MET A 222 -2.84 -3.44 11.16
N ASP A 223 -2.59 -4.73 11.13
CA ASP A 223 -1.38 -5.37 10.62
C ASP A 223 -1.65 -5.82 9.18
N ALA A 224 -1.13 -5.08 8.21
CA ALA A 224 -1.37 -5.33 6.79
C ALA A 224 -0.79 -6.67 6.32
N TYR A 225 0.33 -7.12 6.91
CA TYR A 225 0.95 -8.40 6.60
C TYR A 225 0.07 -9.57 7.09
N LYS A 226 -0.42 -9.51 8.34
CA LYS A 226 -1.36 -10.50 8.87
C LYS A 226 -2.68 -10.53 8.09
N ALA A 227 -3.20 -9.37 7.70
CA ALA A 227 -4.42 -9.30 6.89
C ALA A 227 -4.22 -10.01 5.55
N ALA A 228 -3.18 -9.67 4.81
CA ALA A 228 -2.90 -10.26 3.50
C ALA A 228 -2.65 -11.77 3.61
N THR A 229 -1.73 -12.19 4.48
CA THR A 229 -1.39 -13.61 4.65
C THR A 229 -2.55 -14.42 5.17
N GLY A 230 -3.30 -13.89 6.14
CA GLY A 230 -4.46 -14.57 6.72
C GLY A 230 -5.59 -14.80 5.72
N LEU A 231 -5.90 -13.80 4.87
CA LEU A 231 -6.92 -13.94 3.83
C LEU A 231 -6.50 -14.97 2.77
N LEU A 232 -5.25 -14.96 2.35
CA LEU A 232 -4.74 -15.92 1.37
C LEU A 232 -4.80 -17.36 1.91
N LEU A 233 -4.35 -17.59 3.14
CA LEU A 233 -4.43 -18.89 3.81
C LEU A 233 -5.88 -19.36 4.00
N TYR A 234 -6.80 -18.43 4.32
CA TYR A 234 -8.22 -18.74 4.45
C TYR A 234 -8.79 -19.29 3.14
N HIS A 235 -8.54 -18.62 2.00
CA HIS A 235 -9.06 -19.02 0.69
C HIS A 235 -8.36 -20.26 0.12
N MET A 236 -7.08 -20.46 0.41
CA MET A 236 -6.42 -21.74 0.10
C MET A 236 -7.15 -22.92 0.77
N LYS A 237 -7.46 -22.78 2.05
CA LYS A 237 -8.09 -23.85 2.82
C LYS A 237 -9.57 -24.03 2.46
N LYS A 238 -10.29 -22.94 2.24
CA LYS A 238 -11.75 -22.95 2.03
C LYS A 238 -12.14 -23.22 0.59
N ASP A 239 -11.48 -22.54 -0.34
CA ASP A 239 -11.88 -22.46 -1.74
C ASP A 239 -10.91 -23.15 -2.71
N GLY A 240 -9.82 -23.72 -2.17
CA GLY A 240 -8.78 -24.38 -2.99
C GLY A 240 -7.99 -23.39 -3.85
N LEU A 241 -7.78 -22.15 -3.38
CA LEU A 241 -6.99 -21.15 -4.09
C LEU A 241 -5.55 -21.63 -4.31
N GLU A 242 -5.11 -21.66 -5.55
CA GLU A 242 -3.72 -21.92 -5.91
C GLU A 242 -2.91 -20.63 -5.89
N ILE A 243 -1.77 -20.68 -5.18
CA ILE A 243 -0.84 -19.55 -5.04
C ILE A 243 0.56 -19.99 -5.41
N PHE A 244 1.11 -19.37 -6.45
CA PHE A 244 2.45 -19.65 -6.94
C PHE A 244 3.39 -18.50 -6.57
N THR A 245 4.26 -18.72 -5.58
CA THR A 245 5.31 -17.76 -5.18
C THR A 245 6.58 -17.99 -5.99
N HIS A 246 7.54 -17.05 -5.90
CA HIS A 246 8.79 -17.13 -6.65
C HIS A 246 8.54 -17.41 -8.15
N THR A 247 7.43 -16.87 -8.66
CA THR A 247 6.95 -17.03 -10.04
C THR A 247 6.66 -15.64 -10.59
N GLY A 248 7.62 -15.08 -11.30
CA GLY A 248 7.52 -13.75 -11.87
C GLY A 248 6.85 -13.75 -13.24
N VAL A 249 5.83 -12.95 -13.43
CA VAL A 249 5.22 -12.72 -14.75
C VAL A 249 6.19 -11.93 -15.61
N THR A 250 6.60 -12.49 -16.73
CA THR A 250 7.50 -11.86 -17.72
C THR A 250 6.72 -11.19 -18.84
N GLU A 251 5.63 -11.83 -19.31
CA GLU A 251 4.79 -11.32 -20.38
C GLU A 251 3.34 -11.75 -20.19
N CYS A 252 2.40 -10.93 -20.66
CA CYS A 252 0.99 -11.25 -20.80
C CYS A 252 0.64 -11.17 -22.29
N VAL A 253 0.61 -12.34 -22.95
CA VAL A 253 0.33 -12.46 -24.37
C VAL A 253 -1.18 -12.50 -24.58
N GLU A 254 -1.73 -11.51 -25.26
CA GLU A 254 -3.16 -11.44 -25.54
C GLU A 254 -3.57 -12.49 -26.58
N MET A 255 -4.67 -13.16 -26.30
CA MET A 255 -5.30 -14.17 -27.15
C MET A 255 -6.74 -13.77 -27.46
N PRO A 256 -7.40 -14.33 -28.49
CA PRO A 256 -8.79 -13.97 -28.84
C PRO A 256 -9.78 -14.08 -27.67
N GLU A 257 -9.53 -15.02 -26.75
CA GLU A 257 -10.45 -15.31 -25.64
C GLU A 257 -9.84 -15.12 -24.25
N GLY A 258 -8.66 -14.47 -24.13
CA GLY A 258 -7.99 -14.27 -22.85
C GLY A 258 -6.52 -13.96 -22.97
N TYR A 259 -5.72 -14.55 -22.09
CA TYR A 259 -4.27 -14.35 -22.03
C TYR A 259 -3.51 -15.65 -21.80
N ILE A 260 -2.29 -15.69 -22.32
CA ILE A 260 -1.23 -16.61 -21.89
C ILE A 260 -0.24 -15.79 -21.07
N ILE A 261 -0.11 -16.13 -19.81
CA ILE A 261 0.85 -15.51 -18.88
C ILE A 261 2.14 -16.29 -18.94
N GLU A 262 3.21 -15.68 -19.41
CA GLU A 262 4.54 -16.27 -19.41
C GLU A 262 5.26 -15.94 -18.10
N THR A 263 5.99 -16.91 -17.55
CA THR A 263 6.67 -16.76 -16.27
C THR A 263 8.19 -16.91 -16.40
N ASP A 264 8.93 -16.36 -15.44
CA ASP A 264 10.39 -16.51 -15.34
C ASP A 264 10.83 -17.95 -15.00
N ARG A 265 9.86 -18.85 -14.75
CA ARG A 265 10.05 -20.28 -14.53
C ARG A 265 10.00 -21.09 -15.83
N GLY A 266 9.63 -20.47 -16.96
CA GLY A 266 9.45 -21.13 -18.24
C GLY A 266 8.11 -21.83 -18.43
N HIS A 267 7.23 -21.81 -17.42
CA HIS A 267 5.87 -22.33 -17.47
C HIS A 267 4.88 -21.22 -17.79
N LYS A 268 3.70 -21.61 -18.27
CA LYS A 268 2.64 -20.70 -18.73
C LYS A 268 1.35 -20.91 -17.95
N ILE A 269 0.57 -19.83 -17.83
CA ILE A 269 -0.78 -19.91 -17.28
C ILE A 269 -1.75 -19.37 -18.33
N GLU A 270 -2.68 -20.20 -18.75
CA GLU A 270 -3.79 -19.79 -19.63
C GLU A 270 -4.95 -19.28 -18.78
N CYS A 271 -5.51 -18.10 -19.15
CA CYS A 271 -6.63 -17.50 -18.41
C CYS A 271 -7.50 -16.61 -19.30
N LYS A 272 -8.73 -16.34 -18.84
CA LYS A 272 -9.66 -15.41 -19.49
C LYS A 272 -9.37 -13.96 -19.13
N TYR A 273 -9.01 -13.73 -17.85
CA TYR A 273 -8.81 -12.40 -17.29
C TYR A 273 -7.51 -12.33 -16.49
N VAL A 274 -6.88 -11.17 -16.51
CA VAL A 274 -5.69 -10.85 -15.72
C VAL A 274 -5.98 -9.65 -14.84
N ILE A 275 -5.65 -9.74 -13.55
CA ILE A 275 -5.74 -8.62 -12.61
C ILE A 275 -4.35 -8.29 -12.10
N ILE A 276 -3.86 -7.10 -12.42
CA ILE A 276 -2.55 -6.60 -11.99
C ILE A 276 -2.71 -5.89 -10.64
N ALA A 277 -2.33 -6.59 -9.58
CA ALA A 277 -2.27 -6.12 -8.20
C ALA A 277 -0.81 -6.02 -7.71
N ALA A 278 0.12 -5.75 -8.65
CA ALA A 278 1.57 -5.78 -8.44
C ALA A 278 2.12 -4.51 -7.75
N GLY A 279 1.25 -3.68 -7.16
CA GLY A 279 1.63 -2.46 -6.47
C GLY A 279 2.42 -1.52 -7.40
N PHE A 280 3.53 -0.97 -6.91
CA PHE A 280 4.31 0.03 -7.66
C PHE A 280 5.06 -0.54 -8.86
N GLU A 281 5.19 -1.86 -8.97
CA GLU A 281 5.78 -2.54 -10.12
C GLU A 281 4.79 -2.73 -11.28
N ALA A 282 3.52 -2.39 -11.07
CA ALA A 282 2.49 -2.46 -12.10
C ALA A 282 2.78 -1.56 -13.32
N GLY A 283 3.59 -0.51 -13.13
CA GLY A 283 3.99 0.39 -14.21
C GLY A 283 4.59 -0.31 -15.44
N LYS A 284 5.23 -1.47 -15.28
CA LYS A 284 5.77 -2.25 -16.40
C LYS A 284 4.71 -2.84 -17.34
N PHE A 285 3.46 -2.94 -16.89
CA PHE A 285 2.34 -3.45 -17.69
C PHE A 285 1.56 -2.33 -18.39
N LEU A 286 1.93 -1.08 -18.14
CA LEU A 286 1.28 0.11 -18.69
C LEU A 286 2.11 0.71 -19.83
N SER A 287 1.44 1.21 -20.86
CA SER A 287 2.07 1.95 -21.97
C SER A 287 2.42 3.40 -21.62
N ARG A 288 1.88 3.91 -20.50
CA ARG A 288 2.03 5.30 -20.05
C ARG A 288 2.34 5.36 -18.56
N GLU A 289 3.23 6.26 -18.18
CA GLU A 289 3.48 6.58 -16.76
C GLU A 289 2.32 7.40 -16.18
N ILE A 290 1.71 6.90 -15.12
CA ILE A 290 0.51 7.48 -14.50
C ILE A 290 0.67 7.76 -13.00
N MET A 291 1.84 7.50 -12.44
CA MET A 291 2.12 7.70 -11.03
C MET A 291 3.58 8.10 -10.81
N ASP A 292 3.80 8.96 -9.85
CA ASP A 292 5.13 9.33 -9.37
C ASP A 292 5.52 8.43 -8.20
N LEU A 293 6.80 8.00 -8.15
CA LEU A 293 7.32 7.19 -7.06
C LEU A 293 8.05 8.05 -6.04
N THR A 294 7.76 7.82 -4.77
CA THR A 294 8.26 8.58 -3.63
C THR A 294 8.87 7.62 -2.61
N SER A 295 9.99 7.99 -2.00
CA SER A 295 10.59 7.28 -0.87
C SER A 295 10.03 7.79 0.44
N THR A 296 9.66 6.89 1.36
CA THR A 296 9.13 7.20 2.69
C THR A 296 9.89 6.46 3.78
N TYR A 297 9.82 6.94 5.01
CA TYR A 297 10.56 6.42 6.14
C TYR A 297 9.64 6.18 7.32
N ALA A 298 9.90 5.10 8.05
CA ALA A 298 9.14 4.79 9.25
C ALA A 298 10.05 4.17 10.32
N LEU A 299 9.62 4.30 11.56
CA LEU A 299 10.27 3.68 12.71
C LEU A 299 9.23 3.18 13.70
N VAL A 300 9.62 2.24 14.53
CA VAL A 300 8.83 1.74 15.65
C VAL A 300 9.63 1.78 16.94
N SER A 301 8.97 2.17 18.02
CA SER A 301 9.57 2.23 19.35
C SER A 301 9.65 0.85 20.03
N HIS A 302 10.48 0.72 21.08
CA HIS A 302 10.25 -0.27 22.11
C HIS A 302 8.82 -0.13 22.69
N PRO A 303 8.24 -1.19 23.30
CA PRO A 303 6.95 -1.06 24.00
C PRO A 303 6.98 0.05 25.04
N VAL A 304 5.91 0.82 25.09
CA VAL A 304 5.69 1.91 26.07
C VAL A 304 4.60 1.45 27.03
N ASP A 305 4.68 1.84 28.29
CA ASP A 305 3.61 1.56 29.23
C ASP A 305 2.30 2.22 28.73
N SER A 306 1.20 1.50 28.74
CA SER A 306 -0.09 1.97 28.23
C SER A 306 -0.58 3.28 28.89
N LYS A 307 -0.21 3.51 30.15
CA LYS A 307 -0.54 4.74 30.90
C LYS A 307 0.19 5.97 30.38
N ASP A 308 1.32 5.78 29.69
CA ASP A 308 2.15 6.87 29.14
C ASP A 308 1.74 7.22 27.71
N LEU A 309 0.89 6.40 27.05
CA LEU A 309 0.38 6.69 25.73
C LEU A 309 -0.71 7.78 25.78
N TRP A 310 -0.88 8.49 24.66
CA TRP A 310 -1.91 9.52 24.55
C TRP A 310 -3.33 8.93 24.58
N PRO A 311 -4.33 9.68 25.02
CA PRO A 311 -5.70 9.22 25.14
C PRO A 311 -6.25 8.66 23.84
N GLU A 312 -7.07 7.60 23.96
CA GLU A 312 -7.70 6.88 22.84
C GLU A 312 -6.72 6.30 21.83
N GLN A 313 -5.41 6.55 21.99
CA GLN A 313 -4.37 6.15 21.03
C GLN A 313 -4.77 6.50 19.59
N CYS A 314 -5.33 7.71 19.41
CA CYS A 314 -5.80 8.17 18.10
C CYS A 314 -4.65 8.18 17.09
N LEU A 315 -5.00 7.95 15.82
CA LEU A 315 -4.09 8.18 14.70
C LEU A 315 -3.84 9.69 14.62
N ILE A 316 -2.60 10.11 14.45
CA ILE A 316 -2.24 11.52 14.39
C ILE A 316 -1.47 11.78 13.11
N TRP A 317 -1.84 12.82 12.40
CA TRP A 317 -1.14 13.26 11.19
C TRP A 317 -1.29 14.77 10.99
N GLU A 318 -0.43 15.36 10.17
CA GLU A 318 -0.29 16.80 10.07
C GLU A 318 -0.36 17.31 8.63
N THR A 319 -0.55 18.62 8.47
CA THR A 319 -0.60 19.30 7.17
C THR A 319 0.76 19.57 6.55
N ALA A 320 1.87 19.36 7.26
CA ALA A 320 3.22 19.65 6.73
C ALA A 320 3.57 18.78 5.52
N GLU A 321 4.39 19.34 4.63
CA GLU A 321 5.05 18.59 3.56
C GLU A 321 6.58 18.69 3.74
N PRO A 322 7.28 17.55 3.96
CA PRO A 322 6.76 16.20 4.15
C PRO A 322 6.05 16.04 5.50
N TYR A 323 4.92 15.34 5.50
CA TYR A 323 4.08 15.17 6.68
C TYR A 323 4.64 14.15 7.69
N LEU A 324 4.07 14.19 8.90
CA LEU A 324 4.29 13.24 9.97
C LEU A 324 2.97 12.49 10.22
N TYR A 325 3.06 11.18 10.41
CA TYR A 325 1.94 10.39 10.91
C TYR A 325 2.38 9.45 12.04
N ILE A 326 1.47 9.21 12.99
CA ILE A 326 1.77 8.46 14.22
C ILE A 326 0.60 7.54 14.54
N ARG A 327 0.92 6.31 14.95
CA ARG A 327 -0.04 5.36 15.51
C ARG A 327 0.61 4.49 16.59
N THR A 328 -0.23 3.78 17.33
CA THR A 328 0.22 2.71 18.24
C THR A 328 0.02 1.33 17.60
N THR A 329 0.53 0.29 18.23
CA THR A 329 0.25 -1.11 17.91
C THR A 329 -0.46 -1.78 19.10
N ARG A 330 -1.08 -2.93 18.90
CA ARG A 330 -1.67 -3.75 19.99
C ARG A 330 -0.66 -4.06 21.12
N GLY A 331 0.65 -4.08 20.81
CA GLY A 331 1.73 -4.28 21.77
C GLY A 331 2.27 -2.96 22.38
N ASN A 332 1.50 -1.88 22.37
CA ASN A 332 1.88 -0.57 22.91
C ASN A 332 3.19 0.00 22.35
N ARG A 333 3.56 -0.35 21.15
CA ARG A 333 4.66 0.28 20.40
C ARG A 333 4.11 1.47 19.64
N ILE A 334 4.95 2.46 19.42
CA ILE A 334 4.60 3.66 18.66
C ILE A 334 5.27 3.58 17.30
N ILE A 335 4.49 3.63 16.23
CA ILE A 335 4.97 3.76 14.86
C ILE A 335 4.89 5.23 14.47
N VAL A 336 5.99 5.74 13.92
CA VAL A 336 6.12 7.10 13.40
C VAL A 336 6.62 7.02 11.97
N GLY A 337 5.97 7.70 11.05
CA GLY A 337 6.40 7.71 9.66
C GLY A 337 6.21 9.07 8.99
N GLY A 338 6.74 9.18 7.77
CA GLY A 338 6.75 10.39 6.96
C GLY A 338 8.14 10.75 6.44
N GLU A 339 8.45 12.05 6.36
CA GLU A 339 9.72 12.56 5.85
C GLU A 339 9.97 12.16 4.39
N ASP A 340 8.94 12.17 3.60
CA ASP A 340 8.93 11.70 2.22
C ASP A 340 9.87 12.49 1.31
N GLU A 341 10.41 11.80 0.30
CA GLU A 341 11.34 12.35 -0.68
C GLU A 341 10.90 11.99 -2.09
N LYS A 342 10.82 12.97 -2.99
CA LYS A 342 10.36 12.80 -4.38
C LYS A 342 11.39 12.09 -5.26
N PHE A 343 11.75 10.88 -4.92
CA PHE A 343 12.58 9.98 -5.71
C PHE A 343 12.34 8.52 -5.30
N SER A 344 12.69 7.57 -6.16
CA SER A 344 12.55 6.13 -5.93
C SER A 344 13.86 5.34 -5.99
N ASP A 345 15.01 6.03 -6.05
CA ASP A 345 16.32 5.38 -6.07
C ASP A 345 16.61 4.66 -4.75
N PRO A 346 16.82 3.33 -4.75
CA PRO A 346 16.96 2.54 -3.53
C PRO A 346 18.24 2.87 -2.76
N GLU A 347 19.36 3.11 -3.43
CA GLU A 347 20.63 3.38 -2.75
C GLU A 347 20.57 4.72 -2.01
N ARG A 348 20.01 5.74 -2.65
CA ARG A 348 19.79 7.05 -2.05
C ARG A 348 18.79 6.98 -0.90
N ARG A 349 17.67 6.23 -1.06
CA ARG A 349 16.67 6.00 -0.03
C ARG A 349 17.30 5.39 1.21
N ASP A 350 18.04 4.30 1.04
CA ASP A 350 18.66 3.54 2.12
C ASP A 350 19.74 4.35 2.84
N ALA A 351 20.55 5.12 2.11
CA ALA A 351 21.55 6.01 2.69
C ALA A 351 20.93 7.08 3.61
N LEU A 352 19.70 7.49 3.36
CA LEU A 352 18.99 8.49 4.17
C LEU A 352 18.31 7.90 5.41
N LEU A 353 18.11 6.58 5.52
CA LEU A 353 17.31 5.96 6.58
C LEU A 353 17.71 6.42 7.97
N ARG A 354 19.01 6.40 8.31
CA ARG A 354 19.49 6.84 9.62
C ARG A 354 19.18 8.31 9.92
N LYS A 355 19.39 9.19 8.94
CA LYS A 355 19.12 10.64 9.08
C LYS A 355 17.63 10.88 9.29
N LYS A 356 16.78 10.24 8.48
CA LYS A 356 15.33 10.38 8.54
C LYS A 356 14.77 9.81 9.84
N THR A 357 15.29 8.69 10.34
CA THR A 357 14.95 8.15 11.67
C THR A 357 15.15 9.20 12.77
N LEU A 358 16.30 9.87 12.80
CA LEU A 358 16.57 10.91 13.81
C LEU A 358 15.63 12.12 13.69
N VAL A 359 15.23 12.49 12.48
CA VAL A 359 14.27 13.58 12.26
C VAL A 359 12.89 13.18 12.77
N LEU A 360 12.41 11.97 12.44
CA LEU A 360 11.12 11.45 12.93
C LEU A 360 11.08 11.35 14.46
N GLU A 361 12.16 10.84 15.09
CA GLU A 361 12.28 10.83 16.55
C GLU A 361 12.17 12.24 17.14
N LYS A 362 12.86 13.22 16.55
CA LYS A 362 12.82 14.61 17.02
C LYS A 362 11.42 15.20 16.87
N LYS A 363 10.75 14.98 15.75
CA LYS A 363 9.35 15.43 15.56
C LYS A 363 8.43 14.80 16.59
N PHE A 364 8.53 13.49 16.81
CA PHE A 364 7.72 12.80 17.81
C PHE A 364 7.95 13.37 19.23
N ARG A 365 9.22 13.49 19.66
CA ARG A 365 9.56 14.04 21.00
C ARG A 365 9.11 15.49 21.19
N ARG A 366 9.04 16.27 20.12
CA ARG A 366 8.49 17.63 20.18
C ARG A 366 6.99 17.63 20.46
N LEU A 367 6.26 16.69 19.86
CA LEU A 367 4.81 16.55 20.03
C LEU A 367 4.47 15.91 21.37
N PHE A 368 5.25 14.93 21.81
CA PHE A 368 5.06 14.15 23.03
C PHE A 368 6.32 14.15 23.92
N PRO A 369 6.67 15.27 24.56
CA PRO A 369 7.93 15.38 25.33
C PRO A 369 7.97 14.48 26.57
N SER A 370 6.81 14.07 27.10
CA SER A 370 6.71 13.23 28.30
C SER A 370 6.72 11.72 28.01
N ILE A 371 6.53 11.30 26.77
CA ILE A 371 6.51 9.88 26.42
C ILE A 371 7.95 9.33 26.30
N PRO A 372 8.30 8.26 27.03
CA PRO A 372 9.62 7.64 26.93
C PRO A 372 9.78 6.91 25.61
N PHE A 373 10.26 7.62 24.59
CA PHE A 373 10.40 7.10 23.25
C PHE A 373 11.83 6.64 22.95
N LYS A 374 12.01 5.40 22.53
CA LYS A 374 13.27 4.86 22.07
C LYS A 374 12.99 4.00 20.83
N THR A 375 13.60 4.33 19.70
CA THR A 375 13.49 3.55 18.46
C THR A 375 14.09 2.15 18.66
N GLU A 376 13.37 1.13 18.22
CA GLU A 376 13.82 -0.26 18.17
C GLU A 376 14.16 -0.70 16.75
N MET A 377 13.29 -0.39 15.79
CA MET A 377 13.48 -0.70 14.38
C MET A 377 13.13 0.50 13.51
N ALA A 378 13.78 0.58 12.36
CA ALA A 378 13.46 1.58 11.34
C ALA A 378 13.55 0.92 9.95
N TRP A 379 12.72 1.40 9.04
CA TRP A 379 12.70 0.96 7.66
C TRP A 379 12.33 2.11 6.73
N CYS A 380 12.56 1.90 5.47
CA CYS A 380 12.10 2.79 4.41
C CYS A 380 11.35 1.98 3.36
N GLY A 381 10.54 2.65 2.59
CA GLY A 381 9.74 2.07 1.54
C GLY A 381 9.55 3.02 0.38
N THR A 382 9.03 2.47 -0.71
CA THR A 382 8.59 3.24 -1.87
C THR A 382 7.07 3.18 -1.92
N PHE A 383 6.43 4.32 -2.19
CA PHE A 383 5.02 4.39 -2.51
C PHE A 383 4.80 5.28 -3.74
N SER A 384 3.61 5.26 -4.30
CA SER A 384 3.27 6.06 -5.46
C SER A 384 2.27 7.15 -5.10
N THR A 385 2.31 8.24 -5.83
CA THR A 385 1.32 9.32 -5.79
C THR A 385 0.75 9.57 -7.18
N THR A 386 -0.48 10.04 -7.24
CA THR A 386 -1.16 10.47 -8.44
C THR A 386 -1.51 11.95 -8.30
N LYS A 387 -1.77 12.64 -9.40
CA LYS A 387 -2.01 14.10 -9.38
C LYS A 387 -3.22 14.52 -8.56
N ASP A 388 -4.23 13.67 -8.50
CA ASP A 388 -5.49 13.90 -7.79
C ASP A 388 -5.62 13.09 -6.48
N GLY A 389 -4.58 12.32 -6.12
CA GLY A 389 -4.56 11.48 -4.92
C GLY A 389 -5.41 10.22 -5.02
N LEU A 390 -6.03 9.93 -6.17
CA LEU A 390 -6.89 8.76 -6.37
C LEU A 390 -6.17 7.62 -7.10
N PRO A 391 -6.51 6.35 -6.80
CA PRO A 391 -5.97 5.18 -7.49
C PRO A 391 -6.53 5.07 -8.92
N PHE A 392 -5.92 4.19 -9.73
CA PHE A 392 -6.48 3.74 -10.99
C PHE A 392 -7.02 2.32 -10.85
N ILE A 393 -8.34 2.17 -11.06
CA ILE A 393 -9.06 0.92 -10.87
C ILE A 393 -9.88 0.62 -12.12
N GLY A 394 -9.73 -0.57 -12.67
CA GLY A 394 -10.49 -1.02 -13.83
C GLY A 394 -9.63 -1.43 -15.01
N ASN A 395 -10.22 -1.50 -16.21
CA ASN A 395 -9.52 -1.85 -17.43
C ASN A 395 -8.54 -0.75 -17.86
N CYS A 396 -7.40 -1.12 -18.38
CA CYS A 396 -6.62 -0.24 -19.23
C CYS A 396 -7.35 -0.08 -20.58
N PRO A 397 -7.47 1.13 -21.14
CA PRO A 397 -8.20 1.35 -22.40
C PRO A 397 -7.72 0.49 -23.57
N ASP A 398 -6.41 0.18 -23.61
CA ASP A 398 -5.77 -0.57 -24.69
C ASP A 398 -5.74 -2.08 -24.45
N LYS A 399 -6.36 -2.60 -23.37
CA LYS A 399 -6.29 -4.01 -23.00
C LYS A 399 -7.62 -4.52 -22.48
N ASP A 400 -8.33 -5.21 -23.35
CA ASP A 400 -9.54 -5.92 -22.94
C ASP A 400 -9.18 -7.07 -22.00
N ARG A 401 -10.03 -7.33 -21.02
CA ARG A 401 -9.89 -8.42 -20.05
C ARG A 401 -8.65 -8.35 -19.13
N MET A 402 -7.91 -7.23 -19.15
CA MET A 402 -6.85 -6.93 -18.18
C MET A 402 -7.28 -5.77 -17.29
N PHE A 403 -7.22 -6.00 -15.98
CA PHE A 403 -7.63 -5.04 -14.96
C PHE A 403 -6.43 -4.60 -14.13
N PHE A 404 -6.51 -3.39 -13.62
CA PHE A 404 -5.51 -2.78 -12.78
C PHE A 404 -6.15 -2.24 -11.50
N ASP A 405 -5.46 -2.43 -10.39
CA ASP A 405 -5.72 -1.77 -9.12
C ASP A 405 -4.39 -1.21 -8.60
N LEU A 406 -4.14 0.07 -8.82
CA LEU A 406 -2.81 0.68 -8.62
C LEU A 406 -2.83 2.20 -8.41
N GLY A 407 -1.70 2.77 -8.00
CA GLY A 407 -1.51 4.21 -7.84
C GLY A 407 -2.08 4.75 -6.53
N TYR A 408 -1.78 4.13 -5.42
CA TYR A 408 -2.57 4.22 -4.19
C TYR A 408 -2.33 5.39 -3.25
N GLY A 409 -1.21 6.10 -3.29
CA GLY A 409 -0.87 7.09 -2.26
C GLY A 409 -0.77 6.48 -0.86
N GLY A 410 -1.05 7.27 0.17
CA GLY A 410 -1.10 6.82 1.58
C GLY A 410 -2.31 5.95 1.92
N ASN A 411 -3.35 5.95 1.09
CA ASN A 411 -4.62 5.25 1.31
C ASN A 411 -4.67 3.83 0.69
N GLY A 412 -3.53 3.22 0.40
CA GLY A 412 -3.44 2.00 -0.39
C GLY A 412 -4.34 0.84 0.03
N ILE A 413 -4.59 0.66 1.33
CA ILE A 413 -5.41 -0.45 1.82
C ILE A 413 -6.90 -0.20 1.60
N THR A 414 -7.38 1.01 1.89
CA THR A 414 -8.78 1.39 1.65
C THR A 414 -9.11 1.39 0.16
N PHE A 415 -8.20 1.88 -0.66
CA PHE A 415 -8.35 1.84 -2.11
C PHE A 415 -8.31 0.42 -2.68
N SER A 416 -7.47 -0.46 -2.15
CA SER A 416 -7.44 -1.88 -2.55
C SER A 416 -8.79 -2.58 -2.30
N MET A 417 -9.48 -2.25 -1.20
CA MET A 417 -10.82 -2.79 -0.94
C MET A 417 -11.84 -2.28 -1.97
N ILE A 418 -11.79 -0.98 -2.29
CA ILE A 418 -12.66 -0.39 -3.31
C ILE A 418 -12.38 -1.03 -4.69
N GLY A 419 -11.11 -1.19 -5.04
CA GLY A 419 -10.69 -1.80 -6.30
C GLY A 419 -11.14 -3.25 -6.44
N ALA A 420 -10.97 -4.03 -5.38
CA ALA A 420 -11.43 -5.42 -5.35
C ALA A 420 -12.94 -5.53 -5.60
N GLN A 421 -13.74 -4.69 -4.96
CA GLN A 421 -15.19 -4.65 -5.15
C GLN A 421 -15.60 -4.22 -6.57
N ILE A 422 -14.98 -3.16 -7.10
CA ILE A 422 -15.31 -2.65 -8.46
C ILE A 422 -14.97 -3.71 -9.51
N ILE A 423 -13.78 -4.30 -9.45
CA ILE A 423 -13.32 -5.28 -10.45
C ILE A 423 -14.13 -6.57 -10.33
N CYS A 424 -14.39 -7.06 -9.13
CA CYS A 424 -15.22 -8.25 -8.92
C CYS A 424 -16.62 -8.09 -9.51
N LYS A 425 -17.30 -6.96 -9.26
CA LYS A 425 -18.61 -6.65 -9.87
C LYS A 425 -18.53 -6.58 -11.39
N LYS A 426 -17.49 -5.93 -11.92
CA LYS A 426 -17.30 -5.82 -13.38
C LYS A 426 -17.18 -7.19 -14.04
N LEU A 427 -16.45 -8.13 -13.41
CA LEU A 427 -16.33 -9.51 -13.89
C LEU A 427 -17.65 -10.29 -13.80
N GLN A 428 -18.55 -9.92 -12.91
CA GLN A 428 -19.91 -10.46 -12.82
C GLN A 428 -20.90 -9.78 -13.80
N GLY A 429 -20.44 -8.78 -14.58
CA GLY A 429 -21.32 -7.98 -15.46
C GLY A 429 -22.16 -6.94 -14.74
N ILE A 430 -21.81 -6.59 -13.50
CA ILE A 430 -22.48 -5.59 -12.67
C ILE A 430 -21.74 -4.26 -12.78
N ASP A 431 -22.42 -3.20 -13.18
CA ASP A 431 -21.85 -1.85 -13.19
C ASP A 431 -21.73 -1.29 -11.76
N ASP A 432 -20.60 -0.64 -11.48
CA ASP A 432 -20.39 0.06 -10.21
C ASP A 432 -20.02 1.52 -10.52
N GLU A 433 -20.87 2.45 -10.10
CA GLU A 433 -20.71 3.88 -10.40
C GLU A 433 -19.34 4.44 -9.96
N ARG A 434 -18.73 3.85 -8.92
CA ARG A 434 -17.40 4.22 -8.45
C ARG A 434 -16.32 4.00 -9.53
N GLY A 435 -16.55 3.06 -10.46
CA GLY A 435 -15.63 2.81 -11.58
C GLY A 435 -15.36 4.05 -12.43
N ARG A 436 -16.32 4.98 -12.54
CA ARG A 436 -16.13 6.25 -13.28
C ARG A 436 -15.22 7.23 -12.56
N ILE A 437 -15.17 7.17 -11.22
CA ILE A 437 -14.35 8.06 -10.40
C ILE A 437 -12.90 7.58 -10.37
N PHE A 438 -12.70 6.27 -10.29
CA PHE A 438 -11.37 5.66 -10.15
C PHE A 438 -10.79 5.14 -11.47
N GLY A 439 -11.56 5.15 -12.58
CA GLY A 439 -11.17 4.62 -13.87
C GLY A 439 -10.14 5.46 -14.63
N TYR A 440 -9.61 4.89 -15.69
CA TYR A 440 -8.59 5.52 -16.54
C TYR A 440 -9.09 6.73 -17.34
N GLU A 441 -10.39 6.81 -17.65
CA GLU A 441 -11.01 7.94 -18.34
C GLU A 441 -10.77 9.28 -17.61
N ARG A 442 -10.48 9.21 -16.32
CA ARG A 442 -10.11 10.36 -15.49
C ARG A 442 -8.82 11.02 -15.96
N ILE A 443 -7.85 10.26 -16.47
CA ILE A 443 -6.58 10.79 -16.97
C ILE A 443 -6.81 11.76 -18.12
N GLU A 444 -7.64 11.37 -19.09
CA GLU A 444 -7.93 12.19 -20.26
C GLU A 444 -8.69 13.46 -19.90
N LYS A 445 -9.51 13.39 -18.86
CA LYS A 445 -10.39 14.48 -18.46
C LYS A 445 -9.72 15.52 -17.56
N TYR A 446 -8.81 15.11 -16.67
CA TYR A 446 -8.29 15.97 -15.60
C TYR A 446 -6.76 16.10 -15.59
N TRP A 447 -6.05 15.38 -16.47
CA TRP A 447 -4.60 15.34 -16.53
C TRP A 447 -4.06 15.82 -17.87
#